data_537cebe866405a0047b9efad9e731379
#
_entry.id   537cebe866405a0047b9efad9e731379
#
_cell.length_a   1.000
_cell.length_b   1.000
_cell.length_c   1.000
_cell.angle_alpha   90.00
_cell.angle_beta   90.00
_cell.angle_gamma   90.00
#
_symmetry.space_group_name_H-M   'P 1'
#
loop_
_entity.id
_entity.type
_entity.pdbx_description
1 polymer ?
#
loop_
_entity_poly.entity_id
_entity_poly.type
_entity_poly.pdbx_seq_one_letter_code
_entity_poly.pdbx_strand_id
1 'polypeptide(L)'
;MTPREVMTRAIEFRHPPRLPVNGYGQASDKTDVGYDKIKPPQAEGDDSLDQWLCRWARTDTPNMGQVKEHPLADLSRLRGFPWPDGDDPRRYAQVPARLAELEADPVRRDKYIGTGIFMILWERMHSLRGFENCMIDLMDDTPEIHEIADRILDYDIAVVRNMHRLCGDRIQGFGFTEDWGTQIDLHISPELWRRFFFPRYRKLFDVVHECGWHVWMHSCGKINKAIPGLIEAGLDVINMQQPRTNGIEEIGREFAGKLCFETLCDIQKTLPVGDRGQITAEAEALMRNWGTPEGGFILGDYGDREAIGAAEETKAFMLSEFRRRDPWQNGW
;
A
#
# COMPACT_ATOMS: atom_id res chain seq x y z
N MET A 1 0.54 -4.73 26.61
CA MET A 1 0.22 -3.96 25.37
C MET A 1 0.08 -4.95 24.23
N THR A 2 -1.04 -4.91 23.50
CA THR A 2 -1.30 -5.81 22.39
C THR A 2 -0.49 -5.40 21.14
N PRO A 3 -0.26 -6.31 20.18
CA PRO A 3 0.34 -5.96 18.89
C PRO A 3 -0.39 -4.81 18.18
N ARG A 4 -1.73 -4.78 18.25
CA ARG A 4 -2.57 -3.69 17.74
C ARG A 4 -2.21 -2.34 18.34
N GLU A 5 -2.07 -2.28 19.67
CA GLU A 5 -1.69 -1.04 20.37
C GLU A 5 -0.28 -0.56 20.01
N VAL A 6 0.67 -1.49 19.83
CA VAL A 6 2.04 -1.15 19.39
C VAL A 6 2.00 -0.50 18.02
N MET A 7 1.28 -1.10 17.08
CA MET A 7 1.13 -0.60 15.71
C MET A 7 0.43 0.76 15.69
N THR A 8 -0.72 0.87 16.35
CA THR A 8 -1.49 2.13 16.44
C THR A 8 -0.66 3.26 17.02
N ARG A 9 0.11 3.00 18.10
CA ARG A 9 1.00 4.02 18.67
C ARG A 9 2.10 4.47 17.73
N ALA A 10 2.68 3.56 16.95
CA ALA A 10 3.69 3.92 15.96
C ALA A 10 3.12 4.81 14.85
N ILE A 11 1.94 4.48 14.35
CA ILE A 11 1.25 5.25 13.30
C ILE A 11 0.86 6.64 13.81
N GLU A 12 0.34 6.72 15.03
CA GLU A 12 -0.17 7.96 15.62
C GLU A 12 0.87 8.74 16.44
N PHE A 13 2.16 8.38 16.36
CA PHE A 13 3.26 9.05 17.07
C PHE A 13 3.04 9.14 18.58
N ARG A 14 2.60 8.04 19.21
CA ARG A 14 2.29 7.93 20.64
C ARG A 14 3.22 7.00 21.41
N HIS A 15 4.53 7.10 21.14
CA HIS A 15 5.59 6.37 21.83
C HIS A 15 5.35 4.86 21.89
N PRO A 16 5.52 4.11 20.78
CA PRO A 16 5.44 2.66 20.80
C PRO A 16 6.54 2.09 21.73
N PRO A 17 6.29 1.01 22.46
CA PRO A 17 7.29 0.44 23.40
C PRO A 17 8.39 -0.34 22.69
N ARG A 18 8.25 -0.60 21.41
CA ARG A 18 9.18 -1.34 20.55
C ARG A 18 8.87 -1.12 19.09
N LEU A 19 9.79 -1.53 18.24
CA LEU A 19 9.62 -1.57 16.79
C LEU A 19 8.42 -2.45 16.38
N PRO A 20 7.39 -1.92 15.73
CA PRO A 20 6.32 -2.73 15.15
C PRO A 20 6.77 -3.43 13.87
N VAL A 21 6.24 -4.63 13.64
CA VAL A 21 6.61 -5.48 12.48
C VAL A 21 5.39 -5.89 11.70
N ASN A 22 5.37 -5.60 10.40
CA ASN A 22 4.41 -6.11 9.44
C ASN A 22 5.00 -7.30 8.66
N GLY A 23 4.42 -8.48 8.80
CA GLY A 23 4.89 -9.71 8.15
C GLY A 23 4.21 -10.04 6.82
N TYR A 24 3.58 -9.07 6.16
CA TYR A 24 2.93 -9.23 4.85
C TYR A 24 2.05 -10.48 4.73
N GLY A 25 1.06 -10.60 5.61
CA GLY A 25 0.10 -11.71 5.58
C GLY A 25 0.58 -12.99 6.27
N GLN A 26 1.83 -13.05 6.71
CA GLN A 26 2.32 -14.13 7.57
C GLN A 26 2.15 -13.72 9.04
N ALA A 27 0.92 -13.82 9.56
CA ALA A 27 0.67 -13.58 10.96
C ALA A 27 1.39 -14.67 11.80
N SER A 28 2.29 -14.24 12.66
CA SER A 28 3.01 -15.08 13.60
C SER A 28 3.11 -14.36 14.94
N ASP A 29 3.61 -15.03 15.97
CA ASP A 29 3.94 -14.40 17.25
C ASP A 29 4.96 -13.26 17.14
N LYS A 30 5.68 -13.20 16.02
CA LYS A 30 6.75 -12.22 15.74
C LYS A 30 6.29 -11.01 14.91
N THR A 31 5.03 -10.93 14.52
CA THR A 31 4.48 -9.84 13.71
C THR A 31 3.33 -9.14 14.43
N ASP A 32 3.13 -7.85 14.16
CA ASP A 32 2.12 -7.02 14.80
C ASP A 32 0.88 -6.80 13.92
N VAL A 33 1.00 -7.01 12.62
CA VAL A 33 -0.09 -6.90 11.67
C VAL A 33 -0.62 -8.28 11.29
N GLY A 34 -1.93 -8.41 11.31
CA GLY A 34 -2.65 -9.53 10.72
C GLY A 34 -3.29 -9.10 9.42
N TYR A 35 -2.52 -9.03 8.35
CA TYR A 35 -3.11 -8.92 7.03
C TYR A 35 -3.80 -10.23 6.70
N ASP A 36 -5.05 -10.35 6.96
CA ASP A 36 -5.74 -11.54 6.52
C ASP A 36 -6.85 -11.19 5.54
N LYS A 37 -6.87 -11.89 4.51
CA LYS A 37 -7.90 -12.33 3.52
C LYS A 37 -9.34 -11.75 3.65
N ILE A 38 -9.55 -10.75 4.53
CA ILE A 38 -10.73 -9.90 4.55
C ILE A 38 -10.55 -8.87 3.42
N LYS A 39 -10.25 -9.38 2.24
CA LYS A 39 -10.29 -8.56 1.03
C LYS A 39 -11.67 -8.68 0.44
N PRO A 40 -12.22 -7.58 -0.10
CA PRO A 40 -13.43 -7.69 -0.92
C PRO A 40 -13.08 -8.66 -2.06
N PRO A 41 -13.86 -9.73 -2.25
CA PRO A 41 -13.54 -10.71 -3.27
C PRO A 41 -13.58 -10.05 -4.64
N GLN A 42 -12.61 -10.38 -5.45
CA GLN A 42 -12.67 -10.10 -6.88
C GLN A 42 -13.79 -10.95 -7.48
N ALA A 43 -14.46 -10.44 -8.50
CA ALA A 43 -15.48 -11.22 -9.20
C ALA A 43 -14.84 -12.50 -9.78
N GLU A 44 -15.51 -13.63 -9.68
CA GLU A 44 -15.12 -14.86 -10.36
C GLU A 44 -15.07 -14.61 -11.87
N GLY A 45 -13.99 -14.98 -12.51
CA GLY A 45 -13.77 -14.78 -13.94
C GLY A 45 -12.64 -15.66 -14.46
N ASP A 46 -12.39 -15.58 -15.73
CA ASP A 46 -11.19 -16.12 -16.38
C ASP A 46 -9.96 -15.62 -15.62
N ASP A 47 -9.06 -16.51 -15.21
CA ASP A 47 -7.83 -16.20 -14.45
C ASP A 47 -6.94 -15.11 -15.10
N SER A 48 -7.15 -14.83 -16.39
CA SER A 48 -6.46 -13.80 -17.14
C SER A 48 -7.22 -12.47 -17.22
N LEU A 49 -8.50 -12.42 -16.81
CA LEU A 49 -9.37 -11.26 -16.91
C LEU A 49 -9.81 -10.80 -15.52
N ASP A 50 -9.46 -9.57 -15.15
CA ASP A 50 -9.91 -9.02 -13.87
C ASP A 50 -11.36 -8.48 -13.96
N GLN A 51 -11.91 -8.10 -12.81
CA GLN A 51 -13.27 -7.55 -12.71
C GLN A 51 -13.49 -6.23 -13.49
N TRP A 52 -12.42 -5.57 -13.88
CA TRP A 52 -12.41 -4.36 -14.71
C TRP A 52 -12.25 -4.68 -16.20
N LEU A 53 -12.28 -5.97 -16.56
CA LEU A 53 -12.06 -6.48 -17.91
C LEU A 53 -10.65 -6.21 -18.46
N CYS A 54 -9.68 -5.92 -17.59
CA CYS A 54 -8.29 -5.85 -17.98
C CYS A 54 -7.73 -7.26 -18.14
N ARG A 55 -7.09 -7.55 -19.28
CA ARG A 55 -6.45 -8.86 -19.48
C ARG A 55 -5.02 -8.85 -19.00
N TRP A 56 -4.72 -9.76 -18.08
CA TRP A 56 -3.39 -9.95 -17.51
C TRP A 56 -2.62 -11.02 -18.22
N ALA A 57 -1.32 -10.79 -18.45
CA ALA A 57 -0.37 -11.78 -18.90
C ALA A 57 0.75 -11.95 -17.87
N ARG A 58 1.03 -13.19 -17.50
CA ARG A 58 2.20 -13.52 -16.68
C ARG A 58 3.46 -13.29 -17.50
N THR A 59 4.51 -12.83 -16.82
CA THR A 59 5.86 -12.70 -17.37
C THR A 59 6.72 -13.84 -16.85
N ASP A 60 7.95 -13.99 -17.37
CA ASP A 60 8.91 -14.98 -16.86
C ASP A 60 9.37 -14.67 -15.43
N THR A 61 9.13 -13.47 -14.94
CA THR A 61 9.37 -13.10 -13.55
C THR A 61 8.20 -13.58 -12.69
N PRO A 62 8.43 -14.26 -11.56
CA PRO A 62 7.37 -14.72 -10.66
C PRO A 62 6.75 -13.54 -9.91
N ASN A 63 5.85 -12.83 -10.57
CA ASN A 63 5.08 -11.71 -10.01
C ASN A 63 3.62 -11.79 -10.49
N MET A 64 2.83 -10.73 -10.21
CA MET A 64 1.42 -10.67 -10.61
C MET A 64 1.20 -10.60 -12.14
N GLY A 65 2.24 -10.38 -12.94
CA GLY A 65 2.12 -10.13 -14.37
C GLY A 65 1.86 -8.67 -14.72
N GLN A 66 1.40 -8.45 -15.96
CA GLN A 66 1.11 -7.11 -16.48
C GLN A 66 -0.19 -7.12 -17.27
N VAL A 67 -0.93 -6.02 -17.22
CA VAL A 67 -2.07 -5.79 -18.12
C VAL A 67 -1.56 -5.64 -19.56
N LYS A 68 -2.12 -6.41 -20.49
CA LYS A 68 -1.77 -6.41 -21.92
C LYS A 68 -2.91 -5.99 -22.82
N GLU A 69 -4.14 -6.17 -22.38
CA GLU A 69 -5.30 -5.67 -23.11
C GLU A 69 -6.08 -4.71 -22.21
N HIS A 70 -6.31 -3.53 -22.73
CA HIS A 70 -6.91 -2.41 -22.04
C HIS A 70 -8.33 -2.22 -22.55
N PRO A 71 -9.38 -2.49 -21.78
CA PRO A 71 -10.76 -2.50 -22.30
C PRO A 71 -11.24 -1.14 -22.81
N LEU A 72 -10.69 -0.04 -22.30
CA LEU A 72 -10.97 1.32 -22.72
C LEU A 72 -9.85 1.93 -23.58
N ALA A 73 -9.01 1.11 -24.23
CA ALA A 73 -8.06 1.61 -25.22
C ALA A 73 -8.77 2.40 -26.34
N ASP A 74 -9.98 1.99 -26.69
CA ASP A 74 -10.91 2.73 -27.55
C ASP A 74 -12.02 3.35 -26.67
N LEU A 75 -12.04 4.68 -26.57
CA LEU A 75 -13.01 5.43 -25.76
C LEU A 75 -14.46 5.33 -26.28
N SER A 76 -14.69 4.87 -27.51
CA SER A 76 -16.06 4.58 -27.97
C SER A 76 -16.77 3.55 -27.11
N ARG A 77 -16.01 2.72 -26.38
CA ARG A 77 -16.50 1.71 -25.44
C ARG A 77 -16.86 2.28 -24.06
N LEU A 78 -16.46 3.50 -23.75
CA LEU A 78 -16.72 4.13 -22.44
C LEU A 78 -18.22 4.21 -22.16
N ARG A 79 -18.99 4.62 -23.17
CA ARG A 79 -20.45 4.62 -23.09
C ARG A 79 -20.98 3.18 -23.01
N GLY A 80 -21.53 2.83 -21.86
CA GLY A 80 -22.08 1.47 -21.62
C GLY A 80 -21.02 0.47 -21.16
N PHE A 81 -19.83 0.93 -20.76
CA PHE A 81 -18.84 0.07 -20.13
C PHE A 81 -19.42 -0.57 -18.85
N PRO A 82 -19.31 -1.90 -18.67
CA PRO A 82 -19.86 -2.59 -17.51
C PRO A 82 -18.96 -2.40 -16.28
N TRP A 83 -19.03 -1.23 -15.67
CA TRP A 83 -18.28 -0.92 -14.47
C TRP A 83 -18.55 -1.92 -13.36
N PRO A 84 -17.53 -2.36 -12.60
CA PRO A 84 -17.76 -3.21 -11.44
C PRO A 84 -18.59 -2.46 -10.40
N ASP A 85 -19.59 -3.16 -9.86
CA ASP A 85 -20.45 -2.62 -8.82
C ASP A 85 -19.79 -2.83 -7.44
N GLY A 86 -19.41 -1.74 -6.78
CA GLY A 86 -18.86 -1.75 -5.42
C GLY A 86 -19.90 -2.08 -4.35
N ASP A 87 -21.20 -1.96 -4.65
CA ASP A 87 -22.29 -2.27 -3.74
C ASP A 87 -22.84 -3.70 -3.89
N ASP A 88 -22.32 -4.49 -4.85
CA ASP A 88 -22.76 -5.88 -5.04
C ASP A 88 -22.53 -6.72 -3.76
N PRO A 89 -23.59 -7.17 -3.07
CA PRO A 89 -23.46 -7.90 -1.81
C PRO A 89 -22.72 -9.24 -1.94
N ARG A 90 -22.68 -9.83 -3.13
CA ARG A 90 -21.96 -11.08 -3.40
C ARG A 90 -20.46 -10.94 -3.15
N ARG A 91 -19.92 -9.72 -3.34
CA ARG A 91 -18.51 -9.39 -3.07
C ARG A 91 -18.11 -9.58 -1.61
N TYR A 92 -19.08 -9.42 -0.71
CA TYR A 92 -18.83 -9.39 0.73
C TYR A 92 -19.32 -10.63 1.47
N ALA A 93 -19.85 -11.62 0.75
CA ALA A 93 -20.49 -12.80 1.33
C ALA A 93 -19.58 -13.58 2.30
N GLN A 94 -18.26 -13.58 2.05
CA GLN A 94 -17.30 -14.31 2.89
C GLN A 94 -16.77 -13.48 4.09
N VAL A 95 -16.98 -12.17 4.11
CA VAL A 95 -16.40 -11.28 5.13
C VAL A 95 -16.82 -11.67 6.56
N PRO A 96 -18.10 -11.95 6.87
CA PRO A 96 -18.49 -12.35 8.23
C PRO A 96 -17.80 -13.63 8.71
N ALA A 97 -17.69 -14.64 7.85
CA ALA A 97 -16.99 -15.89 8.20
C ALA A 97 -15.50 -15.67 8.46
N ARG A 98 -14.85 -14.84 7.65
CA ARG A 98 -13.43 -14.49 7.82
C ARG A 98 -13.18 -13.70 9.11
N LEU A 99 -14.09 -12.80 9.47
CA LEU A 99 -14.01 -12.09 10.75
C LEU A 99 -14.14 -13.06 11.94
N ALA A 100 -15.06 -14.00 11.87
CA ALA A 100 -15.22 -15.01 12.93
C ALA A 100 -13.98 -15.91 13.06
N GLU A 101 -13.36 -16.32 11.95
CA GLU A 101 -12.10 -17.05 11.95
C GLU A 101 -10.96 -16.24 12.60
N LEU A 102 -10.88 -14.96 12.29
CA LEU A 102 -9.89 -14.04 12.86
C LEU A 102 -10.07 -13.89 14.39
N GLU A 103 -11.29 -13.68 14.84
CA GLU A 103 -11.62 -13.52 16.26
C GLU A 103 -11.36 -14.79 17.07
N ALA A 104 -11.54 -15.96 16.45
CA ALA A 104 -11.24 -17.26 17.07
C ALA A 104 -9.73 -17.59 17.10
N ASP A 105 -8.92 -16.93 16.29
CA ASP A 105 -7.47 -17.20 16.21
C ASP A 105 -6.71 -16.47 17.34
N PRO A 106 -6.10 -17.19 18.29
CA PRO A 106 -5.41 -16.59 19.43
C PRO A 106 -4.17 -15.77 19.04
N VAL A 107 -3.61 -16.00 17.84
CA VAL A 107 -2.45 -15.26 17.33
C VAL A 107 -2.88 -13.96 16.65
N ARG A 108 -4.03 -13.96 15.97
CA ARG A 108 -4.46 -12.87 15.10
C ARG A 108 -5.40 -11.87 15.76
N ARG A 109 -6.30 -12.31 16.65
CA ARG A 109 -7.36 -11.48 17.23
C ARG A 109 -6.88 -10.17 17.88
N ASP A 110 -5.66 -10.17 18.43
CA ASP A 110 -5.07 -9.02 19.12
C ASP A 110 -4.12 -8.21 18.24
N LYS A 111 -3.99 -8.57 16.94
CA LYS A 111 -3.16 -7.85 15.99
C LYS A 111 -3.89 -6.64 15.40
N TYR A 112 -3.11 -5.74 14.80
CA TYR A 112 -3.62 -4.70 13.92
C TYR A 112 -4.13 -5.36 12.62
N ILE A 113 -5.39 -5.19 12.32
CA ILE A 113 -6.03 -5.80 11.16
C ILE A 113 -6.21 -4.75 10.08
N GLY A 114 -5.65 -5.01 8.91
CA GLY A 114 -5.84 -4.21 7.71
C GLY A 114 -6.64 -4.96 6.65
N THR A 115 -7.30 -4.21 5.80
CA THR A 115 -7.90 -4.65 4.53
C THR A 115 -7.48 -3.68 3.44
N GLY A 116 -7.92 -3.86 2.21
CA GLY A 116 -7.56 -2.89 1.17
C GLY A 116 -8.00 -3.24 -0.24
N ILE A 117 -7.73 -2.33 -1.15
CA ILE A 117 -7.96 -2.45 -2.59
C ILE A 117 -6.61 -2.41 -3.31
N PHE A 118 -6.43 -3.32 -4.26
CA PHE A 118 -5.28 -3.36 -5.15
C PHE A 118 -5.52 -2.48 -6.37
N MET A 119 -4.60 -1.57 -6.68
CA MET A 119 -4.64 -0.62 -7.79
C MET A 119 -5.89 0.28 -7.74
N ILE A 120 -5.71 1.48 -7.24
CA ILE A 120 -6.75 2.49 -7.24
C ILE A 120 -6.60 3.44 -8.45
N LEU A 121 -6.70 4.71 -8.31
CA LEU A 121 -6.84 5.71 -9.37
C LEU A 121 -5.84 5.56 -10.54
N TRP A 122 -4.58 5.93 -10.33
CA TRP A 122 -3.57 5.98 -11.40
C TRP A 122 -3.32 4.62 -12.05
N GLU A 123 -3.01 3.61 -11.23
CA GLU A 123 -2.74 2.27 -11.74
C GLU A 123 -3.98 1.67 -12.42
N ARG A 124 -5.17 1.92 -11.88
CA ARG A 124 -6.42 1.44 -12.48
C ARG A 124 -6.76 2.19 -13.76
N MET A 125 -6.57 3.50 -13.80
CA MET A 125 -6.80 4.31 -15.01
C MET A 125 -5.96 3.83 -16.18
N HIS A 126 -4.63 3.70 -15.99
CA HIS A 126 -3.78 3.24 -17.07
C HIS A 126 -3.93 1.74 -17.39
N SER A 127 -4.42 0.93 -16.43
CA SER A 127 -4.80 -0.45 -16.73
C SER A 127 -6.04 -0.53 -17.62
N LEU A 128 -7.00 0.36 -17.46
CA LEU A 128 -8.20 0.45 -18.28
C LEU A 128 -7.91 1.07 -19.65
N ARG A 129 -7.17 2.17 -19.68
CA ARG A 129 -6.99 3.03 -20.87
C ARG A 129 -5.74 2.68 -21.70
N GLY A 130 -4.76 2.00 -21.11
CA GLY A 130 -3.39 1.91 -21.59
C GLY A 130 -2.55 3.10 -21.12
N PHE A 131 -1.28 2.85 -20.81
CA PHE A 131 -0.39 3.85 -20.19
C PHE A 131 -0.25 5.12 -21.08
N GLU A 132 0.11 4.94 -22.35
CA GLU A 132 0.33 6.06 -23.28
C GLU A 132 -0.95 6.89 -23.48
N ASN A 133 -2.08 6.24 -23.77
CA ASN A 133 -3.36 6.93 -23.95
C ASN A 133 -3.78 7.66 -22.65
N CYS A 134 -3.59 7.03 -21.50
CA CYS A 134 -3.90 7.65 -20.21
C CYS A 134 -3.07 8.92 -19.97
N MET A 135 -1.78 8.89 -20.32
CA MET A 135 -0.91 10.07 -20.23
C MET A 135 -1.35 11.19 -21.15
N ILE A 136 -1.72 10.88 -22.39
CA ILE A 136 -2.22 11.87 -23.37
C ILE A 136 -3.51 12.51 -22.85
N ASP A 137 -4.49 11.68 -22.45
CA ASP A 137 -5.77 12.15 -21.95
C ASP A 137 -5.63 13.03 -20.69
N LEU A 138 -4.69 12.70 -19.79
CA LEU A 138 -4.38 13.52 -18.61
C LEU A 138 -3.76 14.88 -18.98
N MET A 139 -2.89 14.91 -19.99
CA MET A 139 -2.29 16.16 -20.48
C MET A 139 -3.31 17.06 -21.18
N ASP A 140 -4.21 16.46 -21.96
CA ASP A 140 -5.27 17.15 -22.70
C ASP A 140 -6.48 17.47 -21.79
N ASP A 141 -6.50 16.95 -20.55
CA ASP A 141 -7.55 17.16 -19.55
C ASP A 141 -8.96 16.82 -20.08
N THR A 142 -9.06 15.65 -20.74
CA THR A 142 -10.28 15.24 -21.46
C THR A 142 -11.43 14.90 -20.49
N PRO A 143 -12.70 15.15 -20.87
CA PRO A 143 -13.84 14.75 -20.02
C PRO A 143 -13.88 13.26 -19.73
N GLU A 144 -13.44 12.43 -20.69
CA GLU A 144 -13.44 10.98 -20.57
C GLU A 144 -12.48 10.47 -19.49
N ILE A 145 -11.29 11.10 -19.35
CA ILE A 145 -10.35 10.69 -18.30
C ILE A 145 -10.88 11.06 -16.90
N HIS A 146 -11.61 12.17 -16.79
CA HIS A 146 -12.31 12.51 -15.55
C HIS A 146 -13.43 11.52 -15.23
N GLU A 147 -14.25 11.12 -16.23
CA GLU A 147 -15.28 10.11 -16.03
C GLU A 147 -14.67 8.78 -15.56
N ILE A 148 -13.59 8.30 -16.18
CA ILE A 148 -12.89 7.07 -15.79
C ILE A 148 -12.42 7.16 -14.32
N ALA A 149 -11.75 8.26 -13.96
CA ALA A 149 -11.25 8.46 -12.61
C ALA A 149 -12.36 8.51 -11.56
N ASP A 150 -13.47 9.20 -11.88
CA ASP A 150 -14.59 9.35 -10.95
C ASP A 150 -15.36 8.02 -10.78
N ARG A 151 -15.49 7.20 -11.82
CA ARG A 151 -16.05 5.83 -11.71
C ARG A 151 -15.21 4.91 -10.84
N ILE A 152 -13.88 4.99 -10.96
CA ILE A 152 -12.98 4.24 -10.10
C ILE A 152 -13.14 4.70 -8.65
N LEU A 153 -13.11 6.00 -8.41
CA LEU A 153 -13.27 6.59 -7.09
C LEU A 153 -14.59 6.20 -6.43
N ASP A 154 -15.70 6.25 -7.16
CA ASP A 154 -17.01 5.86 -6.64
C ASP A 154 -17.05 4.38 -6.24
N TYR A 155 -16.43 3.50 -7.04
CA TYR A 155 -16.25 2.09 -6.70
C TYR A 155 -15.43 1.92 -5.42
N ASP A 156 -14.27 2.58 -5.32
CA ASP A 156 -13.38 2.46 -4.16
C ASP A 156 -14.08 2.93 -2.87
N ILE A 157 -14.81 4.04 -2.93
CA ILE A 157 -15.61 4.57 -1.82
C ILE A 157 -16.72 3.59 -1.41
N ALA A 158 -17.42 3.01 -2.38
CA ALA A 158 -18.45 2.01 -2.09
C ALA A 158 -17.85 0.79 -1.36
N VAL A 159 -16.69 0.31 -1.81
CA VAL A 159 -15.99 -0.80 -1.14
C VAL A 159 -15.58 -0.43 0.29
N VAL A 160 -14.99 0.74 0.53
CA VAL A 160 -14.63 1.19 1.89
C VAL A 160 -15.85 1.20 2.80
N ARG A 161 -16.96 1.80 2.37
CA ARG A 161 -18.20 1.91 3.15
C ARG A 161 -18.83 0.54 3.45
N ASN A 162 -18.86 -0.36 2.46
CA ASN A 162 -19.38 -1.70 2.65
C ASN A 162 -18.53 -2.54 3.61
N MET A 163 -17.19 -2.44 3.49
CA MET A 163 -16.28 -3.08 4.44
C MET A 163 -16.47 -2.52 5.85
N HIS A 164 -16.62 -1.21 6.01
CA HIS A 164 -16.88 -0.61 7.33
C HIS A 164 -18.21 -1.11 7.94
N ARG A 165 -19.27 -1.16 7.16
CA ARG A 165 -20.57 -1.68 7.63
C ARG A 165 -20.46 -3.12 8.16
N LEU A 166 -19.59 -3.95 7.60
CA LEU A 166 -19.41 -5.35 7.98
C LEU A 166 -18.38 -5.56 9.09
N CYS A 167 -17.31 -4.80 9.05
CA CYS A 167 -16.15 -4.99 9.92
C CYS A 167 -16.12 -4.05 11.13
N GLY A 168 -16.60 -2.80 10.96
CA GLY A 168 -16.54 -1.78 12.00
C GLY A 168 -15.12 -1.59 12.55
N ASP A 169 -15.01 -1.49 13.86
CA ASP A 169 -13.76 -1.31 14.62
C ASP A 169 -12.88 -2.56 14.73
N ARG A 170 -13.33 -3.70 14.18
CA ARG A 170 -12.52 -4.92 14.10
C ARG A 170 -11.37 -4.80 13.12
N ILE A 171 -11.42 -3.83 12.21
CA ILE A 171 -10.35 -3.44 11.30
C ILE A 171 -9.83 -2.06 11.73
N GLN A 172 -8.52 -1.82 11.62
CA GLN A 172 -7.88 -0.58 12.02
C GLN A 172 -7.29 0.21 10.86
N GLY A 173 -7.13 -0.41 9.68
CA GLY A 173 -6.55 0.26 8.53
C GLY A 173 -7.07 -0.23 7.20
N PHE A 174 -7.07 0.68 6.21
CA PHE A 174 -7.43 0.39 4.84
C PHE A 174 -6.27 0.76 3.91
N GLY A 175 -5.78 -0.23 3.16
CA GLY A 175 -4.61 -0.11 2.32
C GLY A 175 -4.94 -0.02 0.83
N PHE A 176 -4.10 0.73 0.13
CA PHE A 176 -4.15 0.92 -1.31
C PHE A 176 -2.79 0.64 -1.94
N THR A 177 -2.76 0.26 -3.22
CA THR A 177 -1.54 0.28 -4.02
C THR A 177 -1.65 1.30 -5.13
N GLU A 178 -0.53 2.00 -5.40
CA GLU A 178 -0.50 3.07 -6.39
C GLU A 178 0.94 3.44 -6.77
N ASP A 179 1.48 2.84 -7.80
CA ASP A 179 2.87 3.05 -8.21
C ASP A 179 3.06 4.35 -8.98
N TRP A 180 3.45 5.41 -8.28
CA TRP A 180 3.62 6.76 -8.83
C TRP A 180 4.99 7.04 -9.43
N GLY A 181 5.99 6.28 -9.03
CA GLY A 181 7.38 6.60 -9.33
C GLY A 181 8.03 5.72 -10.39
N THR A 182 8.78 6.35 -11.29
CA THR A 182 9.86 5.70 -12.01
C THR A 182 11.07 5.55 -11.07
N GLN A 183 12.19 5.03 -11.58
CA GLN A 183 13.45 4.99 -10.79
C GLN A 183 14.12 6.36 -10.62
N ILE A 184 13.63 7.40 -11.32
CA ILE A 184 14.23 8.74 -11.36
C ILE A 184 13.30 9.83 -10.84
N ASP A 185 12.00 9.76 -11.12
CA ASP A 185 11.00 10.79 -10.76
C ASP A 185 9.57 10.24 -10.87
N LEU A 186 8.58 11.07 -10.58
CA LEU A 186 7.16 10.76 -10.82
C LEU A 186 6.87 10.55 -12.32
N HIS A 187 5.82 9.78 -12.61
CA HIS A 187 5.32 9.62 -13.98
C HIS A 187 4.75 10.92 -14.58
N ILE A 188 4.23 11.80 -13.74
CA ILE A 188 3.61 13.08 -14.14
C ILE A 188 4.16 14.23 -13.28
N SER A 189 3.94 15.47 -13.72
CA SER A 189 4.36 16.62 -12.91
C SER A 189 3.60 16.73 -11.60
N PRO A 190 4.21 17.28 -10.54
CA PRO A 190 3.52 17.54 -9.28
C PRO A 190 2.28 18.43 -9.42
N GLU A 191 2.29 19.38 -10.37
CA GLU A 191 1.18 20.28 -10.65
C GLU A 191 -0.02 19.52 -11.22
N LEU A 192 0.24 18.62 -12.20
CA LEU A 192 -0.80 17.77 -12.79
C LEU A 192 -1.34 16.80 -11.75
N TRP A 193 -0.45 16.18 -10.93
CA TRP A 193 -0.83 15.30 -9.84
C TRP A 193 -1.76 16.05 -8.87
N ARG A 194 -1.37 17.26 -8.44
CA ARG A 194 -2.16 18.06 -7.51
C ARG A 194 -3.51 18.49 -8.08
N ARG A 195 -3.56 18.87 -9.35
CA ARG A 195 -4.81 19.29 -10.01
C ARG A 195 -5.78 18.14 -10.18
N PHE A 196 -5.30 16.99 -10.65
CA PHE A 196 -6.17 15.88 -11.05
C PHE A 196 -6.40 14.85 -9.92
N PHE A 197 -5.35 14.41 -9.23
CA PHE A 197 -5.42 13.30 -8.28
C PHE A 197 -5.67 13.73 -6.84
N PHE A 198 -5.08 14.82 -6.38
CA PHE A 198 -5.19 15.28 -5.00
C PHE A 198 -6.64 15.38 -4.51
N PRO A 199 -7.61 16.02 -5.22
CA PRO A 199 -8.99 16.11 -4.73
C PRO A 199 -9.68 14.75 -4.62
N ARG A 200 -9.28 13.78 -5.44
CA ARG A 200 -9.81 12.41 -5.42
C ARG A 200 -9.23 11.61 -4.26
N TYR A 201 -7.91 11.68 -4.03
CA TYR A 201 -7.30 11.06 -2.86
C TYR A 201 -7.87 11.65 -1.58
N ARG A 202 -7.99 12.97 -1.49
CA ARG A 202 -8.59 13.61 -0.32
C ARG A 202 -9.97 13.05 -0.02
N LYS A 203 -10.84 12.99 -1.03
CA LYS A 203 -12.19 12.43 -0.87
C LYS A 203 -12.18 10.96 -0.42
N LEU A 204 -11.28 10.13 -0.99
CA LEU A 204 -11.18 8.72 -0.62
C LEU A 204 -10.64 8.55 0.80
N PHE A 205 -9.59 9.27 1.16
CA PHE A 205 -8.95 9.16 2.46
C PHE A 205 -9.85 9.71 3.57
N ASP A 206 -10.59 10.79 3.32
CA ASP A 206 -11.60 11.30 4.25
C ASP A 206 -12.66 10.22 4.57
N VAL A 207 -13.12 9.45 3.57
CA VAL A 207 -14.06 8.33 3.80
C VAL A 207 -13.45 7.22 4.65
N VAL A 208 -12.16 6.91 4.49
CA VAL A 208 -11.48 5.93 5.35
C VAL A 208 -11.37 6.44 6.78
N HIS A 209 -11.04 7.72 6.97
CA HIS A 209 -10.98 8.36 8.30
C HIS A 209 -12.36 8.46 8.96
N GLU A 210 -13.43 8.72 8.19
CA GLU A 210 -14.82 8.68 8.69
C GLU A 210 -15.18 7.29 9.27
N CYS A 211 -14.55 6.24 8.76
CA CYS A 211 -14.66 4.88 9.29
C CYS A 211 -13.83 4.63 10.56
N GLY A 212 -13.02 5.59 11.01
CA GLY A 212 -12.09 5.43 12.13
C GLY A 212 -10.85 4.59 11.79
N TRP A 213 -10.49 4.46 10.53
CA TRP A 213 -9.40 3.64 10.04
C TRP A 213 -8.22 4.49 9.56
N HIS A 214 -7.00 3.97 9.73
CA HIS A 214 -5.80 4.56 9.12
C HIS A 214 -5.75 4.29 7.61
N VAL A 215 -5.28 5.27 6.87
CA VAL A 215 -5.03 5.18 5.43
C VAL A 215 -3.61 4.68 5.18
N TRP A 216 -3.49 3.56 4.49
CA TRP A 216 -2.22 2.99 4.04
C TRP A 216 -2.10 3.07 2.53
N MET A 217 -0.91 3.40 2.04
CA MET A 217 -0.63 3.34 0.61
C MET A 217 0.73 2.70 0.35
N HIS A 218 0.78 1.76 -0.60
CA HIS A 218 2.03 1.31 -1.20
C HIS A 218 2.32 2.14 -2.44
N SER A 219 3.58 2.53 -2.63
CA SER A 219 4.03 3.10 -3.88
C SER A 219 5.48 2.74 -4.17
N CYS A 220 5.73 2.18 -5.36
CA CYS A 220 7.06 1.95 -5.87
C CYS A 220 7.67 3.19 -6.52
N GLY A 221 9.00 3.15 -6.71
CA GLY A 221 9.77 4.17 -7.40
C GLY A 221 10.08 5.41 -6.58
N LYS A 222 10.52 6.46 -7.27
CA LYS A 222 10.86 7.75 -6.66
C LYS A 222 9.65 8.66 -6.56
N ILE A 223 9.11 8.80 -5.34
CA ILE A 223 7.84 9.49 -5.09
C ILE A 223 7.97 10.74 -4.20
N ASN A 224 9.19 11.21 -3.93
CA ASN A 224 9.46 12.34 -3.03
C ASN A 224 8.52 13.53 -3.27
N LYS A 225 8.26 13.86 -4.53
CA LYS A 225 7.44 15.01 -4.93
C LYS A 225 5.93 14.80 -4.70
N ALA A 226 5.46 13.56 -4.57
CA ALA A 226 4.05 13.26 -4.27
C ALA A 226 3.77 13.25 -2.75
N ILE A 227 4.76 12.91 -1.92
CA ILE A 227 4.61 12.77 -0.46
C ILE A 227 3.93 13.97 0.19
N PRO A 228 4.31 15.24 -0.08
CA PRO A 228 3.64 16.40 0.54
C PRO A 228 2.12 16.42 0.25
N GLY A 229 1.73 16.12 -0.99
CA GLY A 229 0.33 16.09 -1.37
C GLY A 229 -0.42 14.90 -0.75
N LEU A 230 0.22 13.74 -0.61
CA LEU A 230 -0.35 12.56 0.04
C LEU A 230 -0.58 12.82 1.53
N ILE A 231 0.37 13.43 2.23
CA ILE A 231 0.21 13.85 3.64
C ILE A 231 -0.97 14.82 3.77
N GLU A 232 -1.02 15.84 2.91
CA GLU A 232 -2.11 16.83 2.90
C GLU A 232 -3.47 16.17 2.60
N ALA A 233 -3.49 15.13 1.75
CA ALA A 233 -4.70 14.36 1.46
C ALA A 233 -5.16 13.48 2.63
N GLY A 234 -4.30 13.23 3.62
CA GLY A 234 -4.62 12.44 4.81
C GLY A 234 -4.01 11.04 4.82
N LEU A 235 -2.89 10.81 4.14
CA LEU A 235 -2.18 9.54 4.23
C LEU A 235 -1.54 9.37 5.60
N ASP A 236 -1.80 8.23 6.28
CA ASP A 236 -1.21 7.92 7.59
C ASP A 236 0.06 7.09 7.47
N VAL A 237 0.08 6.11 6.57
CA VAL A 237 1.21 5.19 6.39
C VAL A 237 1.56 5.04 4.91
N ILE A 238 2.83 5.27 4.59
CA ILE A 238 3.38 4.97 3.27
C ILE A 238 4.28 3.73 3.33
N ASN A 239 3.97 2.72 2.51
CA ASN A 239 4.84 1.57 2.31
C ASN A 239 5.77 1.85 1.14
N MET A 240 7.07 1.93 1.43
CA MET A 240 8.13 2.20 0.46
C MET A 240 9.19 1.10 0.53
N GLN A 241 9.30 0.30 -0.52
CA GLN A 241 10.21 -0.86 -0.57
C GLN A 241 11.54 -0.58 -1.27
N GLN A 242 11.70 0.64 -1.78
CA GLN A 242 12.91 1.12 -2.47
C GLN A 242 13.45 2.39 -1.79
N PRO A 243 13.86 2.32 -0.51
CA PRO A 243 14.24 3.50 0.26
C PRO A 243 15.45 4.24 -0.33
N ARG A 244 16.38 3.51 -0.96
CA ARG A 244 17.59 4.09 -1.59
C ARG A 244 17.24 4.92 -2.83
N THR A 245 16.19 4.55 -3.56
CA THR A 245 15.72 5.30 -4.73
C THR A 245 15.16 6.66 -4.32
N ASN A 246 14.52 6.74 -3.15
CA ASN A 246 13.96 7.97 -2.62
C ASN A 246 14.98 8.83 -1.83
N GLY A 247 16.10 8.24 -1.39
CA GLY A 247 17.11 8.91 -0.57
C GLY A 247 16.74 8.91 0.91
N ILE A 248 17.40 8.03 1.68
CA ILE A 248 17.04 7.78 3.09
C ILE A 248 17.12 9.06 3.93
N GLU A 249 18.23 9.80 3.81
CA GLU A 249 18.46 11.01 4.57
C GLU A 249 17.54 12.17 4.12
N GLU A 250 17.25 12.26 2.81
CA GLU A 250 16.38 13.29 2.24
C GLU A 250 14.95 13.13 2.76
N ILE A 251 14.38 11.94 2.61
CA ILE A 251 13.04 11.59 3.10
C ILE A 251 12.93 11.80 4.61
N GLY A 252 13.92 11.35 5.38
CA GLY A 252 13.93 11.51 6.82
C GLY A 252 13.92 12.98 7.25
N ARG A 253 14.80 13.79 6.66
CA ARG A 253 14.88 15.22 6.96
C ARG A 253 13.56 15.97 6.68
N GLU A 254 12.84 15.56 5.62
CA GLU A 254 11.65 16.26 5.19
C GLU A 254 10.37 15.78 5.86
N PHE A 255 10.25 14.47 6.12
CA PHE A 255 8.98 13.85 6.47
C PHE A 255 8.97 13.04 7.76
N ALA A 256 10.10 12.77 8.43
CA ALA A 256 10.10 12.12 9.73
C ALA A 256 9.25 12.92 10.73
N GLY A 257 8.42 12.23 11.50
CA GLY A 257 7.47 12.85 12.43
C GLY A 257 6.19 13.41 11.79
N LYS A 258 6.05 13.34 10.46
CA LYS A 258 4.87 13.82 9.72
C LYS A 258 4.09 12.70 9.03
N LEU A 259 4.74 11.59 8.76
CA LEU A 259 4.19 10.42 8.07
C LEU A 259 4.79 9.16 8.69
N CYS A 260 4.00 8.12 8.84
CA CYS A 260 4.52 6.82 9.25
C CYS A 260 5.03 6.05 8.02
N PHE A 261 6.26 5.55 8.13
CA PHE A 261 6.91 4.78 7.06
C PHE A 261 6.88 3.30 7.38
N GLU A 262 6.31 2.51 6.49
CA GLU A 262 6.53 1.07 6.47
C GLU A 262 7.59 0.77 5.42
N THR A 263 8.73 0.21 5.84
CA THR A 263 9.85 -0.05 4.94
C THR A 263 10.72 -1.22 5.41
N LEU A 264 11.66 -1.59 4.57
CA LEU A 264 12.68 -2.61 4.79
C LEU A 264 13.96 -2.19 4.03
N CYS A 265 15.04 -2.97 4.11
CA CYS A 265 16.18 -2.76 3.22
C CYS A 265 15.77 -2.90 1.76
N ASP A 266 16.38 -2.09 0.91
CA ASP A 266 16.02 -1.92 -0.51
C ASP A 266 15.94 -3.26 -1.26
N ILE A 267 14.77 -3.53 -1.84
CA ILE A 267 14.43 -4.78 -2.51
C ILE A 267 15.12 -4.97 -3.87
N GLN A 268 15.68 -3.90 -4.44
CA GLN A 268 16.35 -3.96 -5.75
C GLN A 268 17.87 -3.89 -5.62
N LYS A 269 18.40 -3.32 -4.55
CA LYS A 269 19.83 -3.03 -4.41
C LYS A 269 20.47 -3.80 -3.25
N THR A 270 19.88 -3.78 -2.07
CA THR A 270 20.51 -4.31 -0.86
C THR A 270 20.17 -5.78 -0.62
N LEU A 271 18.88 -6.14 -0.67
CA LEU A 271 18.45 -7.51 -0.38
C LEU A 271 18.91 -8.54 -1.43
N PRO A 272 18.84 -8.26 -2.75
CA PRO A 272 19.34 -9.21 -3.76
C PRO A 272 20.84 -9.49 -3.66
N VAL A 273 21.64 -8.48 -3.26
CA VAL A 273 23.09 -8.61 -3.07
C VAL A 273 23.41 -9.42 -1.81
N GLY A 274 22.64 -9.27 -0.74
CA GLY A 274 22.78 -10.02 0.50
C GLY A 274 24.01 -9.68 1.34
N ASP A 275 24.69 -8.56 1.06
CA ASP A 275 25.85 -8.12 1.87
C ASP A 275 25.40 -7.70 3.27
N ARG A 276 25.89 -8.41 4.28
CA ARG A 276 25.50 -8.20 5.68
C ARG A 276 25.91 -6.82 6.21
N GLY A 277 27.03 -6.28 5.76
CA GLY A 277 27.48 -4.95 6.15
C GLY A 277 26.54 -3.86 5.62
N GLN A 278 26.15 -3.98 4.35
CA GLN A 278 25.19 -3.06 3.73
C GLN A 278 23.82 -3.16 4.38
N ILE A 279 23.31 -4.36 4.64
CA ILE A 279 22.02 -4.57 5.33
C ILE A 279 22.04 -3.92 6.72
N THR A 280 23.11 -4.14 7.49
CA THR A 280 23.29 -3.53 8.81
C THR A 280 23.28 -2.01 8.75
N ALA A 281 24.08 -1.43 7.86
CA ALA A 281 24.18 0.03 7.70
C ALA A 281 22.86 0.65 7.24
N GLU A 282 22.15 0.00 6.33
CA GLU A 282 20.88 0.50 5.81
C GLU A 282 19.75 0.40 6.85
N ALA A 283 19.68 -0.70 7.61
CA ALA A 283 18.71 -0.85 8.70
C ALA A 283 18.91 0.26 9.76
N GLU A 284 20.16 0.56 10.11
CA GLU A 284 20.52 1.62 11.04
C GLU A 284 20.15 3.01 10.48
N ALA A 285 20.46 3.27 9.21
CA ALA A 285 20.14 4.52 8.55
C ALA A 285 18.63 4.75 8.45
N LEU A 286 17.85 3.72 8.09
CA LEU A 286 16.39 3.81 8.01
C LEU A 286 15.75 4.13 9.36
N MET A 287 16.08 3.41 10.41
CA MET A 287 15.50 3.66 11.73
C MET A 287 15.87 5.06 12.26
N ARG A 288 17.13 5.47 12.07
CA ARG A 288 17.62 6.78 12.55
C ARG A 288 17.00 7.96 11.80
N ASN A 289 16.76 7.81 10.49
CA ASN A 289 16.27 8.93 9.68
C ASN A 289 14.75 8.97 9.58
N TRP A 290 14.06 7.82 9.52
CA TRP A 290 12.61 7.78 9.27
C TRP A 290 11.79 7.61 10.54
N GLY A 291 12.33 6.97 11.58
CA GLY A 291 11.70 6.86 12.89
C GLY A 291 11.96 8.09 13.77
N THR A 292 11.09 8.29 14.75
CA THR A 292 11.27 9.25 15.83
C THR A 292 10.97 8.60 17.18
N PRO A 293 11.39 9.18 18.32
CA PRO A 293 11.00 8.65 19.65
C PRO A 293 9.50 8.48 19.81
N GLU A 294 8.70 9.35 19.16
CA GLU A 294 7.25 9.32 19.20
C GLU A 294 6.64 8.19 18.37
N GLY A 295 7.33 7.73 17.30
CA GLY A 295 6.81 6.70 16.39
C GLY A 295 7.24 6.91 14.93
N GLY A 296 6.34 6.61 14.00
CA GLY A 296 6.50 6.92 12.58
C GLY A 296 7.29 5.89 11.78
N PHE A 297 7.60 4.70 12.35
CA PHE A 297 8.33 3.66 11.62
C PHE A 297 7.75 2.27 11.90
N ILE A 298 7.58 1.49 10.85
CA ILE A 298 7.14 0.09 10.86
C ILE A 298 8.14 -0.72 10.02
N LEU A 299 8.66 -1.80 10.59
CA LEU A 299 9.45 -2.75 9.84
C LEU A 299 8.53 -3.58 8.93
N GLY A 300 8.69 -3.42 7.64
CA GLY A 300 8.06 -4.27 6.63
C GLY A 300 8.84 -5.55 6.39
N ASP A 301 8.16 -6.52 5.80
CA ASP A 301 8.76 -7.71 5.22
C ASP A 301 8.31 -7.82 3.76
N TYR A 302 9.11 -8.41 2.89
CA TYR A 302 8.72 -8.69 1.51
C TYR A 302 8.21 -10.13 1.41
N GLY A 303 6.94 -10.29 1.08
CA GLY A 303 6.28 -11.60 1.11
C GLY A 303 6.85 -12.58 0.08
N ASP A 304 7.21 -12.10 -1.10
CA ASP A 304 7.76 -12.90 -2.20
C ASP A 304 9.25 -12.59 -2.41
N ARG A 305 10.11 -13.18 -1.56
CA ARG A 305 11.56 -13.00 -1.64
C ARG A 305 12.18 -13.50 -2.94
N GLU A 306 11.57 -14.52 -3.56
CA GLU A 306 12.08 -15.12 -4.81
C GLU A 306 11.92 -14.13 -5.97
N ALA A 307 10.83 -13.38 -6.00
CA ALA A 307 10.59 -12.34 -7.00
C ALA A 307 11.64 -11.23 -6.99
N ILE A 308 12.30 -10.99 -5.85
CA ILE A 308 13.38 -10.01 -5.72
C ILE A 308 14.79 -10.64 -5.70
N GLY A 309 14.90 -11.94 -5.85
CA GLY A 309 16.18 -12.66 -5.84
C GLY A 309 16.90 -12.68 -4.48
N ALA A 310 16.17 -12.49 -3.37
CA ALA A 310 16.74 -12.49 -2.03
C ALA A 310 16.75 -13.90 -1.42
N ALA A 311 17.87 -14.28 -0.81
CA ALA A 311 17.97 -15.54 -0.07
C ALA A 311 17.18 -15.47 1.27
N GLU A 312 16.70 -16.61 1.76
CA GLU A 312 16.00 -16.68 3.06
C GLU A 312 16.87 -16.20 4.22
N GLU A 313 18.15 -16.56 4.20
CA GLU A 313 19.12 -16.13 5.22
C GLU A 313 19.34 -14.61 5.21
N THR A 314 19.28 -13.99 4.02
CA THR A 314 19.39 -12.53 3.87
C THR A 314 18.20 -11.83 4.52
N LYS A 315 17.00 -12.30 4.25
CA LYS A 315 15.77 -11.80 4.85
C LYS A 315 15.77 -11.98 6.37
N ALA A 316 16.09 -13.18 6.85
CA ALA A 316 16.17 -13.48 8.27
C ALA A 316 17.22 -12.59 8.98
N PHE A 317 18.37 -12.38 8.35
CA PHE A 317 19.41 -11.50 8.87
C PHE A 317 18.92 -10.04 8.94
N MET A 318 18.31 -9.51 7.89
CA MET A 318 17.70 -8.17 7.90
C MET A 318 16.73 -8.00 9.07
N LEU A 319 15.76 -8.89 9.22
CA LEU A 319 14.79 -8.82 10.31
C LEU A 319 15.45 -8.87 11.70
N SER A 320 16.53 -9.66 11.84
CA SER A 320 17.29 -9.73 13.09
C SER A 320 18.03 -8.43 13.40
N GLU A 321 18.59 -7.77 12.38
CA GLU A 321 19.32 -6.51 12.52
C GLU A 321 18.42 -5.37 12.98
N PHE A 322 17.23 -5.23 12.36
CA PHE A 322 16.26 -4.24 12.82
C PHE A 322 15.82 -4.48 14.26
N ARG A 323 15.48 -5.72 14.63
CA ARG A 323 15.05 -6.05 16.01
C ARG A 323 16.17 -5.82 17.02
N ARG A 324 17.41 -6.17 16.70
CA ARG A 324 18.56 -5.99 17.59
C ARG A 324 18.85 -4.51 17.84
N ARG A 325 18.53 -3.64 16.91
CA ARG A 325 18.76 -2.20 16.97
C ARG A 325 17.51 -1.39 17.29
N ASP A 326 16.44 -2.05 17.71
CA ASP A 326 15.18 -1.38 18.04
C ASP A 326 15.43 -0.14 18.94
N PRO A 327 15.23 1.09 18.44
CA PRO A 327 15.59 2.28 19.19
C PRO A 327 14.64 2.56 20.35
N TRP A 328 13.41 2.06 20.31
CA TRP A 328 12.47 2.21 21.42
C TRP A 328 12.82 1.33 22.62
N GLN A 329 13.58 0.25 22.40
CA GLN A 329 14.09 -0.61 23.48
C GLN A 329 15.51 -0.25 23.92
N ASN A 330 16.35 0.20 22.97
CA ASN A 330 17.78 0.41 23.20
C ASN A 330 18.16 1.90 23.40
N GLY A 331 17.25 2.82 23.14
CA GLY A 331 17.48 4.28 23.16
C GLY A 331 17.77 4.84 21.77
N TRP A 332 17.38 6.08 21.55
CA TRP A 332 17.55 6.87 20.33
C TRP A 332 18.92 7.55 20.28
#